data_daacbcd3fb8b88ad407a8eba36001dfb
#
_entry.id   daacbcd3fb8b88ad407a8eba36001dfb
#
_cell.length_a   1.000
_cell.length_b   1.000
_cell.length_c   1.000
_cell.angle_alpha   90.00
_cell.angle_beta   90.00
_cell.angle_gamma   90.00
#
_symmetry.space_group_name_H-M   'P 1'
#
loop_
_entity.id
_entity.type
_entity.pdbx_description
1 polymer ?
#
loop_
_entity_poly.entity_id
_entity_poly.type
_entity_poly.pdbx_seq_one_letter_code
_entity_poly.pdbx_strand_id
1 'polypeptide(L)'
;MTEKIKDTKESGEADPNLKYSAPALSKGLDILELLAEQSQGLKKAEIAQALNRSISEIYRMLAVLQRRGYVMLDGTSERYSLTMRMFELSHRFPPTKRLTAVAGEIMEETAIRLNQSVHLAILNGSEILVIAQVDPPGNNITSVRLGARVPMV
;
A
#
# COMPACT_ATOMS: atom_id res chain seq x y z
N MET A 1 28.26 21.89 45.02
CA MET A 1 28.52 22.48 43.73
C MET A 1 27.86 21.55 42.72
N THR A 2 26.60 21.85 42.39
CA THR A 2 25.68 20.95 41.66
C THR A 2 25.42 21.59 40.30
N GLU A 3 26.00 20.97 39.29
CA GLU A 3 25.90 21.45 37.92
C GLU A 3 24.59 20.94 37.29
N LYS A 4 23.73 21.89 36.90
CA LYS A 4 22.48 21.65 36.18
C LYS A 4 22.76 21.34 34.73
N ILE A 5 22.46 20.13 34.29
CA ILE A 5 22.39 19.76 32.88
C ILE A 5 21.13 20.43 32.29
N LYS A 6 21.34 21.32 31.33
CA LYS A 6 20.29 21.96 30.53
C LYS A 6 19.78 20.95 29.49
N ASP A 7 18.50 20.60 29.60
CA ASP A 7 17.76 19.94 28.54
C ASP A 7 17.68 20.86 27.31
N THR A 8 18.35 20.45 26.25
CA THR A 8 18.22 21.07 24.94
C THR A 8 16.95 20.50 24.29
N LYS A 9 15.87 21.30 24.29
CA LYS A 9 14.70 21.01 23.48
C LYS A 9 15.10 21.07 22.00
N GLU A 10 15.16 19.93 21.35
CA GLU A 10 15.15 19.86 19.90
C GLU A 10 13.83 20.46 19.40
N SER A 11 13.95 21.60 18.73
CA SER A 11 12.87 22.23 17.98
C SER A 11 12.59 21.38 16.75
N GLY A 12 11.56 20.51 16.84
CA GLY A 12 11.03 19.82 15.67
C GLY A 12 10.53 20.85 14.68
N GLU A 13 11.21 20.95 13.52
CA GLU A 13 10.71 21.67 12.37
C GLU A 13 9.37 21.07 11.97
N ALA A 14 8.30 21.85 12.12
CA ALA A 14 6.97 21.45 11.70
C ALA A 14 6.96 21.34 10.18
N ASP A 15 6.72 20.14 9.65
CA ASP A 15 6.55 19.88 8.22
C ASP A 15 5.55 20.89 7.63
N PRO A 16 5.96 21.74 6.66
CA PRO A 16 5.09 22.75 6.06
C PRO A 16 3.84 22.17 5.38
N ASN A 17 3.79 20.84 5.11
CA ASN A 17 2.62 20.14 4.60
C ASN A 17 1.52 19.86 5.65
N LEU A 18 1.81 20.02 6.96
CA LEU A 18 0.82 19.88 8.04
C LEU A 18 -0.26 20.97 8.05
N LYS A 19 -0.13 22.00 7.21
CA LYS A 19 -1.10 23.11 7.14
C LYS A 19 -2.49 22.68 6.66
N TYR A 20 -2.59 21.54 5.96
CA TYR A 20 -3.84 20.97 5.46
C TYR A 20 -4.04 19.55 5.99
N SER A 21 -4.59 19.44 7.19
CA SER A 21 -4.93 18.16 7.78
C SER A 21 -6.35 17.75 7.41
N ALA A 22 -6.52 16.54 6.86
CA ALA A 22 -7.82 15.89 6.63
C ALA A 22 -7.89 14.58 7.42
N PRO A 23 -8.10 14.63 8.75
CA PRO A 23 -7.96 13.47 9.63
C PRO A 23 -8.87 12.29 9.26
N ALA A 24 -10.06 12.58 8.72
CA ALA A 24 -10.98 11.53 8.27
C ALA A 24 -10.45 10.77 7.04
N LEU A 25 -9.82 11.48 6.11
CA LEU A 25 -9.20 10.86 4.93
C LEU A 25 -8.01 10.00 5.33
N SER A 26 -7.10 10.52 6.16
CA SER A 26 -5.95 9.76 6.65
C SER A 26 -6.38 8.46 7.33
N LYS A 27 -7.38 8.53 8.23
CA LYS A 27 -7.93 7.32 8.88
C LYS A 27 -8.53 6.31 7.89
N GLY A 28 -9.14 6.79 6.82
CA GLY A 28 -9.66 5.92 5.76
C GLY A 28 -8.55 5.22 4.99
N LEU A 29 -7.46 5.91 4.69
CA LEU A 29 -6.28 5.36 4.04
C LEU A 29 -5.56 4.36 4.95
N ASP A 30 -5.34 4.69 6.23
CA ASP A 30 -4.77 3.78 7.24
C ASP A 30 -5.52 2.43 7.29
N ILE A 31 -6.86 2.45 7.19
CA ILE A 31 -7.68 1.22 7.17
C ILE A 31 -7.44 0.42 5.89
N LEU A 32 -7.37 1.07 4.72
CA LEU A 32 -7.13 0.38 3.46
C LEU A 32 -5.75 -0.28 3.44
N GLU A 33 -4.73 0.43 3.89
CA GLU A 33 -3.34 -0.06 3.99
C GLU A 33 -3.25 -1.25 4.96
N LEU A 34 -3.85 -1.14 6.15
CA LEU A 34 -3.90 -2.25 7.11
C LEU A 34 -4.58 -3.49 6.53
N LEU A 35 -5.73 -3.33 5.87
CA LEU A 35 -6.48 -4.45 5.28
C LEU A 35 -5.77 -5.06 4.07
N ALA A 36 -4.91 -4.32 3.36
CA ALA A 36 -4.12 -4.84 2.25
C ALA A 36 -3.11 -5.91 2.68
N GLU A 37 -2.67 -5.87 3.93
CA GLU A 37 -1.73 -6.84 4.51
C GLU A 37 -2.42 -8.09 5.07
N GLN A 38 -3.77 -8.12 5.09
CA GLN A 38 -4.56 -9.16 5.76
C GLN A 38 -5.24 -10.11 4.78
N SER A 39 -4.82 -11.35 4.72
CA SER A 39 -5.39 -12.36 3.82
C SER A 39 -6.84 -12.76 4.19
N GLN A 40 -7.22 -12.66 5.47
CA GLN A 40 -8.54 -13.09 5.97
C GLN A 40 -9.42 -11.93 6.46
N GLY A 41 -8.98 -10.69 6.23
CA GLY A 41 -9.64 -9.51 6.76
C GLY A 41 -9.59 -9.41 8.29
N LEU A 42 -10.18 -8.34 8.84
CA LEU A 42 -10.16 -8.05 10.28
C LEU A 42 -11.56 -7.68 10.80
N LYS A 43 -11.84 -8.01 12.04
CA LYS A 43 -13.01 -7.49 12.75
C LYS A 43 -12.80 -6.01 13.10
N LYS A 44 -13.89 -5.28 13.24
CA LYS A 44 -13.88 -3.84 13.59
C LYS A 44 -13.04 -3.54 14.84
N ALA A 45 -13.11 -4.38 15.86
CA ALA A 45 -12.31 -4.21 17.09
C ALA A 45 -10.81 -4.45 16.83
N GLU A 46 -10.44 -5.42 15.99
CA GLU A 46 -9.06 -5.71 15.60
C GLU A 46 -8.45 -4.52 14.82
N ILE A 47 -9.22 -3.93 13.90
CA ILE A 47 -8.81 -2.71 13.16
C ILE A 47 -8.61 -1.54 14.13
N ALA A 48 -9.54 -1.33 15.06
CA ALA A 48 -9.45 -0.25 16.04
C ALA A 48 -8.21 -0.39 16.92
N GLN A 49 -7.90 -1.60 17.36
CA GLN A 49 -6.71 -1.91 18.15
C GLN A 49 -5.42 -1.69 17.35
N ALA A 50 -5.35 -2.24 16.11
CA ALA A 50 -4.17 -2.14 15.27
C ALA A 50 -3.80 -0.69 14.92
N LEU A 51 -4.81 0.16 14.70
CA LEU A 51 -4.62 1.57 14.36
C LEU A 51 -4.61 2.50 15.59
N ASN A 52 -4.70 1.96 16.81
CA ASN A 52 -4.80 2.73 18.04
C ASN A 52 -5.88 3.83 17.97
N ARG A 53 -7.11 3.45 17.56
CA ARG A 53 -8.25 4.34 17.36
C ARG A 53 -9.49 3.83 18.11
N SER A 54 -10.47 4.70 18.32
CA SER A 54 -11.74 4.28 18.89
C SER A 54 -12.58 3.49 17.87
N ILE A 55 -13.38 2.53 18.38
CA ILE A 55 -14.28 1.71 17.55
C ILE A 55 -15.29 2.60 16.78
N SER A 56 -15.74 3.70 17.38
CA SER A 56 -16.68 4.64 16.75
C SER A 56 -16.07 5.42 15.59
N GLU A 57 -14.77 5.75 15.66
CA GLU A 57 -14.06 6.37 14.53
C GLU A 57 -13.91 5.38 13.37
N ILE A 58 -13.44 4.16 13.69
CA ILE A 58 -13.28 3.10 12.68
C ILE A 58 -14.61 2.78 12.01
N TYR A 59 -15.70 2.65 12.78
CA TYR A 59 -17.02 2.36 12.21
C TYR A 59 -17.46 3.39 11.17
N ARG A 60 -17.28 4.68 11.46
CA ARG A 60 -17.65 5.75 10.51
C ARG A 60 -16.83 5.68 9.23
N MET A 61 -15.54 5.38 9.31
CA MET A 61 -14.68 5.24 8.13
C MET A 61 -15.04 3.99 7.33
N LEU A 62 -15.23 2.85 7.99
CA LEU A 62 -15.65 1.59 7.36
C LEU A 62 -17.00 1.75 6.64
N ALA A 63 -17.97 2.43 7.24
CA ALA A 63 -19.27 2.70 6.59
C ALA A 63 -19.13 3.49 5.28
N VAL A 64 -18.21 4.46 5.23
CA VAL A 64 -17.92 5.20 3.99
C VAL A 64 -17.21 4.33 2.98
N LEU A 65 -16.17 3.59 3.39
CA LEU A 65 -15.39 2.72 2.52
C LEU A 65 -16.25 1.60 1.93
N GLN A 66 -17.14 1.01 2.74
CA GLN A 66 -18.09 -0.01 2.29
C GLN A 66 -19.09 0.55 1.28
N ARG A 67 -19.70 1.70 1.57
CA ARG A 67 -20.63 2.36 0.64
C ARG A 67 -19.96 2.73 -0.69
N ARG A 68 -18.69 3.04 -0.68
CA ARG A 68 -17.90 3.34 -1.88
C ARG A 68 -17.33 2.09 -2.56
N GLY A 69 -17.55 0.92 -2.01
CA GLY A 69 -17.16 -0.36 -2.57
C GLY A 69 -15.67 -0.70 -2.43
N TYR A 70 -14.92 -0.02 -1.55
CA TYR A 70 -13.51 -0.37 -1.28
C TYR A 70 -13.36 -1.53 -0.31
N VAL A 71 -14.29 -1.66 0.61
CA VAL A 71 -14.29 -2.65 1.67
C VAL A 71 -15.62 -3.40 1.67
N MET A 72 -15.59 -4.68 1.95
CA MET A 72 -16.76 -5.50 2.17
C MET A 72 -16.76 -6.06 3.59
N LEU A 73 -17.96 -6.28 4.13
CA LEU A 73 -18.17 -6.98 5.39
C LEU A 73 -18.71 -8.36 5.09
N ASP A 74 -18.03 -9.40 5.54
CA ASP A 74 -18.56 -10.74 5.56
C ASP A 74 -19.57 -10.87 6.72
N GLY A 75 -20.82 -11.12 6.39
CA GLY A 75 -21.91 -11.22 7.37
C GLY A 75 -21.79 -12.40 8.31
N THR A 76 -21.03 -13.45 7.96
CA THR A 76 -20.85 -14.64 8.79
C THR A 76 -19.72 -14.48 9.79
N SER A 77 -18.58 -14.01 9.35
CA SER A 77 -17.37 -13.85 10.18
C SER A 77 -17.25 -12.47 10.85
N GLU A 78 -18.09 -11.52 10.46
CA GLU A 78 -18.01 -10.12 10.87
C GLU A 78 -16.65 -9.45 10.56
N ARG A 79 -15.97 -9.95 9.51
CA ARG A 79 -14.67 -9.44 9.09
C ARG A 79 -14.81 -8.50 7.91
N TYR A 80 -14.04 -7.43 7.95
CA TYR A 80 -13.87 -6.49 6.86
C TYR A 80 -12.65 -6.88 6.02
N SER A 81 -12.81 -6.89 4.69
CA SER A 81 -11.73 -7.15 3.74
C SER A 81 -11.80 -6.15 2.58
N LEU A 82 -10.69 -5.99 1.87
CA LEU A 82 -10.67 -5.20 0.63
C LEU A 82 -11.47 -5.90 -0.46
N THR A 83 -12.08 -5.08 -1.32
CA THR A 83 -12.66 -5.53 -2.60
C THR A 83 -11.66 -5.37 -3.74
N MET A 84 -12.05 -5.79 -4.95
CA MET A 84 -11.27 -5.55 -6.17
C MET A 84 -11.28 -4.07 -6.64
N ARG A 85 -11.91 -3.16 -5.89
CA ARG A 85 -12.05 -1.75 -6.28
C ARG A 85 -10.72 -1.02 -6.45
N MET A 86 -9.74 -1.33 -5.60
CA MET A 86 -8.39 -0.76 -5.72
C MET A 86 -7.69 -1.24 -7.00
N PHE A 87 -7.84 -2.52 -7.33
CA PHE A 87 -7.35 -3.09 -8.58
C PHE A 87 -7.97 -2.42 -9.80
N GLU A 88 -9.29 -2.23 -9.82
CA GLU A 88 -9.99 -1.49 -10.89
C GLU A 88 -9.44 -0.08 -11.07
N LEU A 89 -9.19 0.64 -9.97
CA LEU A 89 -8.63 2.00 -10.02
C LEU A 89 -7.23 2.02 -10.60
N SER A 90 -6.35 1.11 -10.14
CA SER A 90 -4.98 1.04 -10.63
C SER A 90 -4.92 0.75 -12.13
N HIS A 91 -5.82 -0.11 -12.63
CA HIS A 91 -5.89 -0.46 -14.06
C HIS A 91 -6.54 0.62 -14.93
N ARG A 92 -7.20 1.61 -14.34
CA ARG A 92 -7.67 2.80 -15.07
C ARG A 92 -6.59 3.87 -15.24
N PHE A 93 -5.46 3.74 -14.54
CA PHE A 93 -4.37 4.71 -14.63
C PHE A 93 -3.60 4.52 -15.96
N PRO A 94 -3.78 5.41 -16.97
CA PRO A 94 -3.34 5.19 -18.34
C PRO A 94 -1.83 4.98 -18.50
N PRO A 95 -0.94 5.71 -17.78
CA PRO A 95 0.50 5.55 -17.94
C PRO A 95 0.98 4.14 -17.64
N THR A 96 0.54 3.55 -16.52
CA THR A 96 0.93 2.18 -16.14
C THR A 96 0.37 1.16 -17.10
N LYS A 97 -0.92 1.29 -17.48
CA LYS A 97 -1.57 0.37 -18.41
C LYS A 97 -0.87 0.29 -19.77
N ARG A 98 -0.48 1.43 -20.34
CA ARG A 98 0.22 1.45 -21.63
C ARG A 98 1.60 0.84 -21.53
N LEU A 99 2.34 1.17 -20.47
CA LEU A 99 3.69 0.68 -20.29
C LEU A 99 3.73 -0.84 -20.08
N THR A 100 2.86 -1.38 -19.23
CA THR A 100 2.78 -2.81 -18.97
C THR A 100 2.28 -3.60 -20.18
N ALA A 101 1.36 -3.04 -20.98
CA ALA A 101 0.87 -3.68 -22.19
C ALA A 101 1.97 -3.82 -23.27
N VAL A 102 2.79 -2.77 -23.45
CA VAL A 102 3.88 -2.81 -24.44
C VAL A 102 5.04 -3.69 -23.96
N ALA A 103 5.36 -3.65 -22.68
CA ALA A 103 6.49 -4.38 -22.12
C ALA A 103 6.19 -5.89 -21.94
N GLY A 104 4.92 -6.27 -21.78
CA GLY A 104 4.53 -7.63 -21.39
C GLY A 104 5.10 -8.72 -22.29
N GLU A 105 4.89 -8.63 -23.59
CA GLU A 105 5.40 -9.63 -24.57
C GLU A 105 6.93 -9.73 -24.55
N ILE A 106 7.62 -8.59 -24.47
CA ILE A 106 9.09 -8.55 -24.42
C ILE A 106 9.60 -9.15 -23.11
N MET A 107 8.92 -8.89 -22.02
CA MET A 107 9.27 -9.45 -20.70
C MET A 107 9.09 -10.97 -20.69
N GLU A 108 7.99 -11.49 -21.25
CA GLU A 108 7.73 -12.93 -21.34
C GLU A 108 8.79 -13.64 -22.18
N GLU A 109 9.05 -13.15 -23.40
CA GLU A 109 10.11 -13.70 -24.24
C GLU A 109 11.48 -13.68 -23.56
N THR A 110 11.80 -12.58 -22.88
CA THR A 110 13.06 -12.42 -22.17
C THR A 110 13.17 -13.38 -20.99
N ALA A 111 12.12 -13.52 -20.19
CA ALA A 111 12.09 -14.41 -19.02
C ALA A 111 12.29 -15.88 -19.45
N ILE A 112 11.63 -16.30 -20.54
CA ILE A 112 11.79 -17.66 -21.10
C ILE A 112 13.21 -17.86 -21.61
N ARG A 113 13.72 -16.93 -22.42
CA ARG A 113 15.03 -17.05 -23.06
C ARG A 113 16.19 -17.10 -22.07
N LEU A 114 16.11 -16.27 -21.02
CA LEU A 114 17.15 -16.18 -19.99
C LEU A 114 16.94 -17.15 -18.82
N ASN A 115 15.76 -17.76 -18.73
CA ASN A 115 15.31 -18.54 -17.56
C ASN A 115 15.50 -17.76 -16.24
N GLN A 116 15.14 -16.47 -16.25
CA GLN A 116 15.24 -15.54 -15.13
C GLN A 116 13.97 -14.70 -15.00
N SER A 117 13.63 -14.29 -13.75
CA SER A 117 12.56 -13.32 -13.53
C SER A 117 12.92 -11.97 -14.12
N VAL A 118 11.94 -11.34 -14.80
CA VAL A 118 12.06 -10.00 -15.39
C VAL A 118 11.10 -9.06 -14.69
N HIS A 119 11.60 -7.91 -14.28
CA HIS A 119 10.81 -6.90 -13.57
C HIS A 119 10.77 -5.60 -14.35
N LEU A 120 9.60 -4.99 -14.42
CA LEU A 120 9.42 -3.63 -14.92
C LEU A 120 9.23 -2.70 -13.72
N ALA A 121 10.06 -1.68 -13.65
CA ALA A 121 9.98 -0.71 -12.58
C ALA A 121 9.99 0.71 -13.12
N ILE A 122 9.39 1.63 -12.36
CA ILE A 122 9.36 3.07 -12.67
C ILE A 122 9.92 3.85 -11.51
N LEU A 123 10.44 5.04 -11.81
CA LEU A 123 10.80 6.01 -10.78
C LEU A 123 9.52 6.64 -10.20
N ASN A 124 9.38 6.59 -8.90
CA ASN A 124 8.26 7.16 -8.16
C ASN A 124 8.79 8.00 -6.99
N GLY A 125 8.92 9.31 -7.19
CA GLY A 125 9.60 10.18 -6.25
C GLY A 125 11.10 9.85 -6.16
N SER A 126 11.57 9.51 -4.95
CA SER A 126 12.95 9.06 -4.68
C SER A 126 13.12 7.54 -4.63
N GLU A 127 12.10 6.78 -5.03
CA GLU A 127 12.09 5.34 -4.97
C GLU A 127 11.79 4.72 -6.34
N ILE A 128 12.24 3.50 -6.54
CA ILE A 128 11.86 2.65 -7.67
C ILE A 128 10.66 1.81 -7.25
N LEU A 129 9.59 1.85 -8.04
CA LEU A 129 8.37 1.06 -7.83
C LEU A 129 8.27 -0.03 -8.89
N VAL A 130 8.17 -1.29 -8.48
CA VAL A 130 7.95 -2.44 -9.38
C VAL A 130 6.49 -2.49 -9.80
N ILE A 131 6.22 -2.36 -11.11
CA ILE A 131 4.87 -2.29 -11.69
C ILE A 131 4.47 -3.50 -12.53
N ALA A 132 5.43 -4.35 -12.91
CA ALA A 132 5.16 -5.65 -13.53
C ALA A 132 6.30 -6.63 -13.23
N GLN A 133 5.95 -7.92 -13.24
CA GLN A 133 6.87 -9.04 -13.04
C GLN A 133 6.45 -10.19 -13.94
N VAL A 134 7.42 -10.86 -14.53
CA VAL A 134 7.24 -12.11 -15.26
C VAL A 134 8.28 -13.10 -14.77
N ASP A 135 7.82 -14.26 -14.32
CA ASP A 135 8.68 -15.34 -13.87
C ASP A 135 8.92 -16.35 -14.99
N PRO A 136 10.09 -16.99 -15.06
CA PRO A 136 10.37 -18.04 -16.03
C PRO A 136 9.53 -19.29 -15.70
N PRO A 137 9.34 -20.20 -16.69
CA PRO A 137 8.60 -21.46 -16.46
C PRO A 137 9.33 -22.44 -15.52
N GLY A 138 10.59 -22.18 -15.17
CA GLY A 138 11.39 -22.96 -14.22
C GLY A 138 11.32 -22.44 -12.78
N ASN A 139 12.10 -23.08 -11.89
CA ASN A 139 12.13 -22.72 -10.46
C ASN A 139 13.08 -21.55 -10.12
N ASN A 140 13.62 -20.85 -11.11
CA ASN A 140 14.54 -19.72 -10.91
C ASN A 140 13.75 -18.41 -10.70
N ILE A 141 13.03 -18.34 -9.58
CA ILE A 141 12.21 -17.16 -9.25
C ILE A 141 13.01 -16.21 -8.36
N THR A 142 13.26 -15.01 -8.86
CA THR A 142 13.83 -13.92 -8.02
C THR A 142 12.67 -13.14 -7.40
N SER A 143 12.57 -13.22 -6.07
CA SER A 143 11.43 -12.69 -5.32
C SER A 143 11.52 -11.17 -5.13
N VAL A 144 11.23 -10.40 -6.19
CA VAL A 144 10.87 -8.97 -6.03
C VAL A 144 9.38 -8.87 -6.27
N ARG A 145 8.64 -8.47 -5.26
CA ARG A 145 7.17 -8.44 -5.35
C ARG A 145 6.68 -7.27 -6.19
N LEU A 146 5.59 -7.50 -6.93
CA LEU A 146 4.81 -6.42 -7.54
C LEU A 146 4.41 -5.39 -6.45
N GLY A 147 4.60 -4.10 -6.72
CA GLY A 147 4.40 -3.04 -5.73
C GLY A 147 5.56 -2.81 -4.76
N ALA A 148 6.65 -3.60 -4.84
CA ALA A 148 7.83 -3.37 -4.03
C ALA A 148 8.44 -2.00 -4.34
N ARG A 149 8.91 -1.32 -3.27
CA ARG A 149 9.63 -0.05 -3.35
C ARG A 149 11.09 -0.28 -2.98
N VAL A 150 11.98 0.27 -3.79
CA VAL A 150 13.43 0.20 -3.56
C VAL A 150 13.96 1.63 -3.52
N PRO A 151 14.55 2.08 -2.39
CA PRO A 151 15.18 3.39 -2.32
C PRO A 151 16.28 3.52 -3.35
N MET A 152 16.38 4.68 -4.01
CA MET A 152 17.57 5.02 -4.77
C MET A 152 18.63 5.52 -3.79
N VAL A 153 19.74 4.81 -3.71
CA VAL A 153 20.90 5.19 -2.88
C VAL A 153 21.72 6.23 -3.62
#